data_58c28a80273de41cd13c88daf0413141
#
_entry.id   58c28a80273de41cd13c88daf0413141
#
_cell.length_a   1.000
_cell.length_b   1.000
_cell.length_c   1.000
_cell.angle_alpha   90.00
_cell.angle_beta   90.00
_cell.angle_gamma   90.00
#
_symmetry.space_group_name_H-M   'P 1'
#
loop_
_entity.id
_entity.type
_entity.pdbx_description
1 polymer ?
#
loop_
_entity_poly.entity_id
_entity_poly.type
_entity_poly.pdbx_seq_one_letter_code
_entity_poly.pdbx_strand_id
1 'polypeptide(L)'
;MKKDKAGKIFFSDDRRFADVFNGLVFGGRQIVQPQDLKDVDSEIGNVRTEPIVRPDHSGSTKRRDLVRKTAFGVNFAILGLENQEEMDYGLPLRNMSYECGEYERQAAAIRRAVRKQEKKDETRRLPGEYLYGFRKDSRLQPAITLILYYGERWDGPRNLYDMLDFRDIPGEMKQYIHNYSMNLIEVRHLEDLTMFHTDVQQVFAFLRYANCLLYTSPSPR
;
A
#
# COMPACT_ATOMS: atom_id res chain seq x y z
N MET A 1 -17.10 14.78 10.99
CA MET A 1 -16.63 13.38 11.02
C MET A 1 -15.59 13.29 9.92
N LYS A 2 -14.34 13.00 10.26
CA LYS A 2 -13.22 13.17 9.31
C LYS A 2 -13.37 12.16 8.17
N LYS A 3 -13.37 12.65 6.94
CA LYS A 3 -13.49 11.89 5.68
C LYS A 3 -12.48 10.72 5.61
N ASP A 4 -11.26 10.91 6.11
CA ASP A 4 -10.20 9.89 6.17
C ASP A 4 -10.61 8.55 6.81
N LYS A 5 -11.56 8.57 7.77
CA LYS A 5 -12.06 7.33 8.38
C LYS A 5 -13.03 6.57 7.48
N ALA A 6 -13.73 7.25 6.58
CA ALA A 6 -14.77 6.64 5.76
C ALA A 6 -14.17 5.66 4.75
N GLY A 7 -13.11 6.05 4.06
CA GLY A 7 -12.40 5.18 3.10
C GLY A 7 -11.83 3.93 3.76
N LYS A 8 -11.21 4.08 4.93
CA LYS A 8 -10.69 2.93 5.68
C LYS A 8 -11.80 1.96 6.09
N ILE A 9 -12.92 2.47 6.63
CA ILE A 9 -14.07 1.64 7.01
C ILE A 9 -14.65 0.95 5.77
N PHE A 10 -14.77 1.67 4.66
CA PHE A 10 -15.32 1.15 3.41
C PHE A 10 -14.51 -0.04 2.88
N PHE A 11 -13.18 0.11 2.80
CA PHE A 11 -12.30 -0.95 2.30
C PHE A 11 -11.88 -1.98 3.36
N SER A 12 -12.32 -1.87 4.61
CA SER A 12 -12.14 -2.93 5.61
C SER A 12 -13.05 -4.13 5.35
N ASP A 13 -14.13 -3.97 4.58
CA ASP A 13 -14.97 -5.07 4.10
C ASP A 13 -14.19 -5.95 3.10
N ASP A 14 -14.15 -7.27 3.35
CA ASP A 14 -13.37 -8.22 2.55
C ASP A 14 -13.83 -8.29 1.09
N ARG A 15 -15.12 -8.13 0.83
CA ARG A 15 -15.66 -8.18 -0.53
C ARG A 15 -15.22 -6.97 -1.33
N ARG A 16 -15.31 -5.77 -0.76
CA ARG A 16 -14.87 -4.54 -1.39
C ARG A 16 -13.36 -4.51 -1.58
N PHE A 17 -12.62 -5.00 -0.58
CA PHE A 17 -11.17 -5.11 -0.67
C PHE A 17 -10.75 -6.04 -1.81
N ALA A 18 -11.32 -7.24 -1.87
CA ALA A 18 -11.06 -8.21 -2.95
C ALA A 18 -11.44 -7.63 -4.31
N ASP A 19 -12.60 -6.95 -4.41
CA ASP A 19 -13.10 -6.37 -5.65
C ASP A 19 -12.18 -5.30 -6.22
N VAL A 20 -11.61 -4.42 -5.37
CA VAL A 20 -10.62 -3.43 -5.79
C VAL A 20 -9.39 -4.09 -6.39
N PHE A 21 -8.84 -5.13 -5.76
CA PHE A 21 -7.69 -5.84 -6.32
C PHE A 21 -8.07 -6.63 -7.59
N ASN A 22 -9.22 -7.28 -7.60
CA ASN A 22 -9.71 -8.02 -8.77
C ASN A 22 -9.92 -7.09 -9.97
N GLY A 23 -10.51 -5.92 -9.76
CA GLY A 23 -10.67 -4.92 -10.81
C GLY A 23 -9.33 -4.38 -11.29
N LEU A 24 -8.55 -3.77 -10.40
CA LEU A 24 -7.39 -2.97 -10.77
C LEU A 24 -6.15 -3.79 -11.15
N VAL A 25 -5.95 -4.95 -10.52
CA VAL A 25 -4.76 -5.79 -10.77
C VAL A 25 -5.06 -6.92 -11.75
N PHE A 26 -6.27 -7.48 -11.70
CA PHE A 26 -6.62 -8.66 -12.45
C PHE A 26 -7.63 -8.39 -13.57
N GLY A 27 -7.99 -7.12 -13.84
CA GLY A 27 -8.89 -6.73 -14.92
C GLY A 27 -10.30 -7.31 -14.78
N GLY A 28 -10.84 -7.36 -13.56
CA GLY A 28 -12.16 -7.88 -13.22
C GLY A 28 -12.21 -9.40 -12.97
N ARG A 29 -11.11 -10.12 -13.23
CA ARG A 29 -11.04 -11.55 -12.90
C ARG A 29 -11.07 -11.75 -11.40
N GLN A 30 -11.96 -12.61 -10.89
CA GLN A 30 -12.18 -12.87 -9.48
C GLN A 30 -11.12 -13.83 -8.90
N ILE A 31 -9.88 -13.36 -8.81
CA ILE A 31 -8.72 -14.13 -8.31
C ILE A 31 -8.66 -14.09 -6.78
N VAL A 32 -8.79 -12.89 -6.18
CA VAL A 32 -8.82 -12.72 -4.73
C VAL A 32 -10.25 -12.96 -4.25
N GLN A 33 -10.44 -13.99 -3.43
CA GLN A 33 -11.74 -14.27 -2.85
C GLN A 33 -11.83 -13.66 -1.45
N PRO A 34 -12.98 -13.08 -1.05
CA PRO A 34 -13.14 -12.46 0.27
C PRO A 34 -12.81 -13.41 1.43
N GLN A 35 -13.16 -14.70 1.31
CA GLN A 35 -12.92 -15.72 2.34
C GLN A 35 -11.43 -16.10 2.49
N ASP A 36 -10.59 -15.78 1.52
CA ASP A 36 -9.16 -16.06 1.56
C ASP A 36 -8.38 -14.93 2.25
N LEU A 37 -9.03 -13.76 2.43
CA LEU A 37 -8.41 -12.60 3.04
C LEU A 37 -8.35 -12.74 4.56
N LYS A 38 -7.20 -12.37 5.12
CA LYS A 38 -6.97 -12.30 6.56
C LYS A 38 -6.36 -10.96 6.92
N ASP A 39 -6.75 -10.40 8.05
CA ASP A 39 -6.15 -9.18 8.56
C ASP A 39 -4.70 -9.41 8.97
N VAL A 40 -3.79 -8.57 8.47
CA VAL A 40 -2.35 -8.69 8.73
C VAL A 40 -2.02 -8.60 10.23
N ASP A 41 -2.80 -7.84 10.99
CA ASP A 41 -2.56 -7.64 12.43
C ASP A 41 -3.01 -8.83 13.31
N SER A 42 -3.81 -9.78 12.78
CA SER A 42 -4.32 -10.94 13.52
C SER A 42 -3.36 -12.12 13.52
N GLU A 43 -2.48 -12.28 12.53
CA GLU A 43 -1.60 -13.45 12.40
C GLU A 43 -0.22 -13.27 13.07
N ILE A 44 0.22 -12.06 13.31
CA ILE A 44 1.55 -11.79 13.87
C ILE A 44 1.39 -10.90 15.10
N GLY A 45 1.43 -11.52 16.26
CA GLY A 45 1.30 -10.84 17.54
C GLY A 45 2.11 -9.55 17.61
N ASN A 46 1.52 -8.54 18.24
CA ASN A 46 1.98 -7.16 18.45
C ASN A 46 3.49 -6.94 18.38
N VAL A 47 4.05 -6.88 17.18
CA VAL A 47 5.39 -6.38 16.95
C VAL A 47 5.27 -4.88 16.80
N ARG A 48 5.57 -4.14 17.88
CA ARG A 48 5.91 -2.73 17.76
C ARG A 48 7.22 -2.62 16.97
N THR A 49 7.14 -2.55 15.67
CA THR A 49 8.24 -2.02 14.86
C THR A 49 8.08 -0.51 14.86
N GLU A 50 9.01 0.18 15.51
CA GLU A 50 9.11 1.61 15.30
C GLU A 50 9.41 1.83 13.81
N PRO A 51 8.74 2.80 13.15
CA PRO A 51 9.02 3.10 11.77
C PRO A 51 10.48 3.54 11.63
N ILE A 52 11.16 3.03 10.59
CA ILE A 52 12.53 3.44 10.23
C ILE A 52 12.59 4.95 9.98
N VAL A 53 11.49 5.51 9.50
CA VAL A 53 11.32 6.96 9.39
C VAL A 53 10.66 7.45 10.67
N ARG A 54 11.39 8.23 11.48
CA ARG A 54 10.82 8.94 12.62
C ARG A 54 9.67 9.80 12.10
N PRO A 55 8.49 9.80 12.76
CA PRO A 55 7.45 10.75 12.40
C PRO A 55 8.08 12.15 12.48
N ASP A 56 7.86 12.95 11.44
CA ASP A 56 8.17 14.36 11.53
C ASP A 56 7.47 14.95 12.76
N HIS A 57 8.00 16.04 13.28
CA HIS A 57 7.50 16.68 14.50
C HIS A 57 6.02 17.11 14.45
N SER A 58 5.32 16.88 13.33
CA SER A 58 3.89 17.18 13.13
C SER A 58 2.94 16.20 13.82
N GLY A 59 3.44 15.11 14.44
CA GLY A 59 2.61 14.17 15.21
C GLY A 59 1.48 13.51 14.42
N SER A 60 1.49 13.65 13.11
CA SER A 60 0.42 13.19 12.21
C SER A 60 0.49 11.68 12.07
N THR A 61 -0.40 11.01 12.75
CA THR A 61 -0.66 9.57 12.65
C THR A 61 -1.27 9.20 11.28
N LYS A 62 -0.55 9.45 10.18
CA LYS A 62 -0.97 9.13 8.79
C LYS A 62 -1.05 7.62 8.48
N ARG A 63 -0.90 6.73 9.48
CA ARG A 63 -1.19 5.29 9.36
C ARG A 63 -2.69 4.95 9.32
N ARG A 64 -3.58 5.95 9.47
CA ARG A 64 -5.01 5.68 9.69
C ARG A 64 -5.76 5.22 8.46
N ASP A 65 -5.23 5.46 7.25
CA ASP A 65 -5.95 5.24 6.00
C ASP A 65 -5.49 3.99 5.23
N LEU A 66 -4.54 3.23 5.80
CA LEU A 66 -4.03 2.00 5.22
C LEU A 66 -4.84 0.80 5.72
N VAL A 67 -5.48 0.09 4.79
CA VAL A 67 -6.10 -1.22 5.03
C VAL A 67 -5.16 -2.30 4.51
N ARG A 68 -4.85 -3.31 5.32
CA ARG A 68 -3.92 -4.39 4.98
C ARG A 68 -4.55 -5.74 5.22
N LYS A 69 -4.46 -6.61 4.21
CA LYS A 69 -4.92 -7.99 4.28
C LYS A 69 -3.92 -8.90 3.60
N THR A 70 -3.93 -10.18 3.93
CA THR A 70 -3.07 -11.18 3.29
C THR A 70 -3.89 -12.32 2.72
N ALA A 71 -3.47 -12.81 1.54
CA ALA A 71 -3.97 -14.04 0.93
C ALA A 71 -2.89 -14.59 0.00
N PHE A 72 -2.87 -15.91 -0.23
CA PHE A 72 -1.95 -16.60 -1.15
C PHE A 72 -0.45 -16.33 -0.91
N GLY A 73 -0.07 -15.97 0.32
CA GLY A 73 1.32 -15.58 0.62
C GLY A 73 1.71 -14.20 0.07
N VAL A 74 0.74 -13.32 -0.21
CA VAL A 74 0.94 -11.93 -0.63
C VAL A 74 0.28 -11.01 0.39
N ASN A 75 0.97 -9.93 0.75
CA ASN A 75 0.42 -8.87 1.59
C ASN A 75 -0.14 -7.77 0.69
N PHE A 76 -1.44 -7.55 0.77
CA PHE A 76 -2.15 -6.51 0.04
C PHE A 76 -2.41 -5.31 0.92
N ALA A 77 -2.28 -4.10 0.37
CA ALA A 77 -2.61 -2.87 1.05
C ALA A 77 -3.36 -1.90 0.13
N ILE A 78 -4.35 -1.20 0.68
CA ILE A 78 -5.04 -0.10 0.03
C ILE A 78 -4.80 1.16 0.87
N LEU A 79 -4.23 2.19 0.24
CA LEU A 79 -4.08 3.53 0.79
C LEU A 79 -5.00 4.47 0.01
N GLY A 80 -6.02 4.99 0.68
CA GLY A 80 -6.88 6.04 0.12
C GLY A 80 -6.23 7.42 0.33
N LEU A 81 -6.17 8.22 -0.73
CA LEU A 81 -5.72 9.61 -0.68
C LEU A 81 -6.86 10.52 -1.09
N GLU A 82 -7.40 11.25 -0.14
CA GLU A 82 -8.27 12.38 -0.43
C GLU A 82 -7.40 13.61 -0.68
N ASN A 83 -7.53 14.20 -1.87
CA ASN A 83 -6.94 15.50 -2.12
C ASN A 83 -8.02 16.55 -2.11
N GLN A 84 -7.87 17.55 -1.25
CA GLN A 84 -8.58 18.80 -1.44
C GLN A 84 -7.69 20.04 -1.26
N GLU A 85 -6.52 19.94 -0.63
CA GLU A 85 -5.74 21.16 -0.34
C GLU A 85 -4.22 21.00 -0.45
N GLU A 86 -3.65 19.78 -0.33
CA GLU A 86 -2.20 19.59 -0.39
C GLU A 86 -1.80 18.28 -1.09
N MET A 87 -1.12 18.42 -2.21
CA MET A 87 -0.49 17.31 -2.92
C MET A 87 0.70 16.78 -2.11
N ASP A 88 0.75 15.48 -1.87
CA ASP A 88 1.88 14.86 -1.17
C ASP A 88 3.00 14.49 -2.14
N TYR A 89 3.86 15.45 -2.44
CA TYR A 89 5.02 15.22 -3.31
C TYR A 89 6.04 14.22 -2.75
N GLY A 90 5.98 13.90 -1.45
CA GLY A 90 6.78 12.86 -0.80
C GLY A 90 6.20 11.45 -0.89
N LEU A 91 5.09 11.27 -1.60
CA LEU A 91 4.33 10.01 -1.63
C LEU A 91 5.15 8.78 -2.04
N PRO A 92 6.03 8.80 -3.06
CA PRO A 92 6.85 7.64 -3.39
C PRO A 92 7.74 7.18 -2.23
N LEU A 93 8.39 8.10 -1.52
CA LEU A 93 9.20 7.78 -0.34
C LEU A 93 8.35 7.23 0.80
N ARG A 94 7.15 7.80 1.01
CA ARG A 94 6.22 7.34 2.04
C ARG A 94 5.72 5.93 1.73
N ASN A 95 5.35 5.64 0.48
CA ASN A 95 4.92 4.30 0.07
C ASN A 95 6.06 3.28 0.19
N MET A 96 7.26 3.63 -0.28
CA MET A 96 8.45 2.79 -0.11
C MET A 96 8.71 2.48 1.38
N SER A 97 8.55 3.47 2.26
CA SER A 97 8.69 3.28 3.71
C SER A 97 7.63 2.33 4.29
N TYR A 98 6.39 2.35 3.79
CA TYR A 98 5.35 1.42 4.22
C TYR A 98 5.66 -0.02 3.81
N GLU A 99 6.10 -0.24 2.58
CA GLU A 99 6.47 -1.57 2.11
C GLU A 99 7.73 -2.09 2.80
N CYS A 100 8.74 -1.23 2.98
CA CYS A 100 9.93 -1.55 3.77
C CYS A 100 9.56 -1.94 5.21
N GLY A 101 8.68 -1.18 5.86
CA GLY A 101 8.19 -1.49 7.19
C GLY A 101 7.43 -2.83 7.26
N GLU A 102 6.73 -3.21 6.20
CA GLU A 102 6.09 -4.51 6.09
C GLU A 102 7.13 -5.65 6.00
N TYR A 103 8.14 -5.49 5.16
CA TYR A 103 9.24 -6.47 5.07
C TYR A 103 10.03 -6.59 6.37
N GLU A 104 10.30 -5.48 7.06
CA GLU A 104 10.96 -5.51 8.37
C GLU A 104 10.11 -6.22 9.44
N ARG A 105 8.79 -6.04 9.40
CA ARG A 105 7.86 -6.74 10.28
C ARG A 105 7.93 -8.26 10.05
N GLN A 106 7.91 -8.70 8.80
CA GLN A 106 8.05 -10.12 8.43
C GLN A 106 9.43 -10.66 8.83
N ALA A 107 10.48 -9.89 8.58
CA ALA A 107 11.84 -10.24 8.97
C ALA A 107 11.96 -10.45 10.48
N ALA A 108 11.35 -9.58 11.28
CA ALA A 108 11.30 -9.72 12.73
C ALA A 108 10.57 -11.00 13.17
N ALA A 109 9.46 -11.36 12.49
CA ALA A 109 8.72 -12.58 12.77
C ALA A 109 9.55 -13.84 12.44
N ILE A 110 10.21 -13.85 11.28
CA ILE A 110 11.11 -14.94 10.86
C ILE A 110 12.23 -15.11 11.88
N ARG A 111 12.92 -14.03 12.27
CA ARG A 111 14.00 -14.07 13.29
C ARG A 111 13.53 -14.67 14.62
N ARG A 112 12.30 -14.35 15.05
CA ARG A 112 11.72 -14.91 16.27
C ARG A 112 11.44 -16.40 16.13
N ALA A 113 10.86 -16.82 15.01
CA ALA A 113 10.58 -18.22 14.72
C ALA A 113 11.86 -19.05 14.69
N VAL A 114 12.90 -18.58 13.98
CA VAL A 114 14.21 -19.21 13.93
C VAL A 114 14.81 -19.38 15.34
N ARG A 115 14.82 -18.30 16.15
CA ARG A 115 15.34 -18.36 17.54
C ARG A 115 14.55 -19.34 18.44
N LYS A 116 13.24 -19.42 18.23
CA LYS A 116 12.39 -20.36 19.00
C LYS A 116 12.67 -21.81 18.64
N GLN A 117 12.90 -22.07 17.36
CA GLN A 117 13.22 -23.42 16.87
C GLN A 117 14.59 -23.87 17.33
N GLU A 118 15.61 -23.01 17.28
CA GLU A 118 16.96 -23.30 17.78
C GLU A 118 17.00 -23.70 19.25
N LYS A 119 16.17 -23.05 20.07
CA LYS A 119 16.04 -23.43 21.50
C LYS A 119 15.44 -24.82 21.72
N LYS A 120 14.70 -25.35 20.72
CA LYS A 120 14.04 -26.67 20.82
C LYS A 120 14.90 -27.79 20.28
N ASP A 121 15.60 -27.56 19.16
CA ASP A 121 16.19 -28.62 18.34
C ASP A 121 17.72 -28.68 18.44
N GLU A 122 18.37 -27.82 19.28
CA GLU A 122 19.83 -27.71 19.38
C GLU A 122 20.55 -27.54 18.03
N THR A 123 19.79 -27.15 16.98
CA THR A 123 20.32 -27.03 15.62
C THR A 123 21.21 -25.80 15.53
N ARG A 124 22.50 -26.03 15.26
CA ARG A 124 23.51 -24.97 15.16
C ARG A 124 23.31 -24.19 13.87
N ARG A 125 23.31 -22.86 13.96
CA ARG A 125 23.31 -21.98 12.77
C ARG A 125 24.54 -22.15 11.92
N LEU A 126 24.36 -22.01 10.60
CA LEU A 126 25.49 -21.79 9.70
C LEU A 126 26.08 -20.37 9.92
N PRO A 127 27.38 -20.15 9.69
CA PRO A 127 28.00 -18.83 9.91
C PRO A 127 27.28 -17.67 9.24
N GLY A 128 26.76 -17.83 8.01
CA GLY A 128 26.01 -16.79 7.29
C GLY A 128 24.61 -16.48 7.86
N GLU A 129 24.06 -17.34 8.71
CA GLU A 129 22.73 -17.16 9.30
C GLU A 129 22.77 -16.27 10.57
N TYR A 130 23.97 -16.00 11.10
CA TYR A 130 24.12 -15.18 12.30
C TYR A 130 23.94 -13.68 12.03
N LEU A 131 24.31 -13.20 10.83
CA LEU A 131 24.36 -11.76 10.55
C LEU A 131 22.99 -11.08 10.63
N TYR A 132 21.96 -11.68 10.03
CA TYR A 132 20.62 -11.10 10.00
C TYR A 132 19.54 -11.99 10.65
N GLY A 133 19.91 -13.20 11.08
CA GLY A 133 19.01 -14.16 11.72
C GLY A 133 18.02 -14.81 10.75
N PHE A 134 18.35 -14.87 9.46
CA PHE A 134 17.64 -15.61 8.42
C PHE A 134 18.31 -16.95 8.19
N ARG A 135 17.54 -17.96 7.88
CA ARG A 135 18.03 -19.21 7.30
C ARG A 135 18.12 -19.07 5.78
N LYS A 136 18.89 -19.92 5.13
CA LYS A 136 19.07 -19.94 3.67
C LYS A 136 17.74 -20.06 2.90
N ASP A 137 16.78 -20.74 3.47
CA ASP A 137 15.45 -20.99 2.92
C ASP A 137 14.39 -19.98 3.38
N SER A 138 14.73 -19.05 4.27
CA SER A 138 13.81 -17.98 4.69
C SER A 138 13.36 -17.14 3.50
N ARG A 139 12.07 -16.88 3.41
CA ARG A 139 11.47 -16.07 2.35
C ARG A 139 10.52 -15.03 2.95
N LEU A 140 10.51 -13.84 2.37
CA LEU A 140 9.52 -12.81 2.63
C LEU A 140 8.34 -12.98 1.68
N GLN A 141 7.15 -12.62 2.14
CA GLN A 141 5.97 -12.55 1.28
C GLN A 141 5.96 -11.22 0.52
N PRO A 142 5.68 -11.22 -0.80
CA PRO A 142 5.53 -9.99 -1.56
C PRO A 142 4.49 -9.06 -0.93
N ALA A 143 4.71 -7.75 -1.04
CA ALA A 143 3.75 -6.72 -0.68
C ALA A 143 3.31 -5.96 -1.93
N ILE A 144 2.01 -5.70 -2.06
CA ILE A 144 1.41 -4.90 -3.12
C ILE A 144 0.56 -3.82 -2.48
N THR A 145 0.94 -2.57 -2.67
CA THR A 145 0.17 -1.41 -2.21
C THR A 145 -0.51 -0.74 -3.40
N LEU A 146 -1.83 -0.61 -3.36
CA LEU A 146 -2.59 0.24 -4.27
C LEU A 146 -2.87 1.58 -3.61
N ILE A 147 -2.58 2.66 -4.31
CA ILE A 147 -2.83 4.03 -3.86
C ILE A 147 -4.01 4.58 -4.67
N LEU A 148 -5.15 4.73 -4.03
CA LEU A 148 -6.37 5.23 -4.65
C LEU A 148 -6.44 6.75 -4.46
N TYR A 149 -6.20 7.48 -5.52
CA TYR A 149 -6.27 8.94 -5.53
C TYR A 149 -7.64 9.43 -6.01
N TYR A 150 -8.32 10.20 -5.17
CA TYR A 150 -9.68 10.68 -5.41
C TYR A 150 -9.74 12.13 -5.92
N GLY A 151 -8.57 12.79 -6.07
CA GLY A 151 -8.48 14.14 -6.62
C GLY A 151 -8.75 14.19 -8.13
N GLU A 152 -8.66 15.38 -8.72
CA GLU A 152 -8.93 15.56 -10.15
C GLU A 152 -7.82 14.94 -11.01
N ARG A 153 -6.59 15.37 -10.83
CA ARG A 153 -5.44 14.85 -11.57
C ARG A 153 -4.21 14.83 -10.67
N TRP A 154 -3.45 13.77 -10.76
CA TRP A 154 -2.17 13.67 -10.06
C TRP A 154 -1.09 14.38 -10.87
N ASP A 155 -0.43 15.37 -10.28
CA ASP A 155 0.69 16.12 -10.87
C ASP A 155 2.02 15.92 -10.13
N GLY A 156 2.02 15.10 -9.07
CA GLY A 156 3.20 14.78 -8.29
C GLY A 156 4.06 13.65 -8.87
N PRO A 157 5.19 13.33 -8.23
CA PRO A 157 6.05 12.22 -8.60
C PRO A 157 5.30 10.88 -8.48
N ARG A 158 5.56 9.96 -9.43
CA ARG A 158 4.98 8.61 -9.45
C ARG A 158 5.98 7.53 -9.05
N ASN A 159 7.24 7.88 -9.01
CA ASN A 159 8.33 6.96 -8.71
C ASN A 159 9.51 7.72 -8.10
N LEU A 160 10.50 6.99 -7.59
CA LEU A 160 11.66 7.57 -6.95
C LEU A 160 12.50 8.43 -7.93
N TYR A 161 12.61 8.02 -9.20
CA TYR A 161 13.38 8.77 -10.19
C TYR A 161 12.84 10.19 -10.42
N ASP A 162 11.51 10.39 -10.31
CA ASP A 162 10.89 11.72 -10.44
C ASP A 162 11.30 12.66 -9.30
N MET A 163 11.87 12.12 -8.21
CA MET A 163 12.31 12.86 -7.02
C MET A 163 13.82 13.04 -6.95
N LEU A 164 14.60 12.29 -7.75
CA LEU A 164 16.06 12.31 -7.71
C LEU A 164 16.62 13.39 -8.66
N ASP A 165 17.70 14.03 -8.21
CA ASP A 165 18.45 14.97 -9.03
C ASP A 165 19.51 14.23 -9.86
N PHE A 166 19.31 14.18 -11.17
CA PHE A 166 20.23 13.55 -12.12
C PHE A 166 21.07 14.54 -12.92
N ARG A 167 21.01 15.86 -12.62
CA ARG A 167 21.63 16.90 -13.46
C ARG A 167 23.14 16.74 -13.61
N ASP A 168 23.84 16.40 -12.53
CA ASP A 168 25.30 16.28 -12.49
C ASP A 168 25.79 14.83 -12.44
N ILE A 169 24.88 13.87 -12.68
CA ILE A 169 25.21 12.42 -12.62
C ILE A 169 25.51 11.93 -14.03
N PRO A 170 26.72 11.33 -14.26
CA PRO A 170 27.01 10.65 -15.51
C PRO A 170 25.94 9.59 -15.84
N GLY A 171 25.52 9.55 -17.12
CA GLY A 171 24.40 8.68 -17.54
C GLY A 171 24.62 7.20 -17.23
N GLU A 172 25.87 6.75 -17.27
CA GLU A 172 26.27 5.39 -16.96
C GLU A 172 25.99 5.01 -15.51
N MET A 173 25.95 5.98 -14.58
CA MET A 173 25.66 5.71 -13.17
C MET A 173 24.17 5.46 -12.93
N LYS A 174 23.29 5.96 -13.79
CA LYS A 174 21.84 5.82 -13.63
C LYS A 174 21.38 4.36 -13.56
N GLN A 175 22.06 3.45 -14.26
CA GLN A 175 21.77 2.01 -14.25
C GLN A 175 22.00 1.34 -12.89
N TYR A 176 22.80 1.95 -12.01
CA TYR A 176 23.08 1.44 -10.66
C TYR A 176 22.15 2.01 -9.60
N ILE A 177 21.30 2.97 -9.96
CA ILE A 177 20.32 3.57 -9.06
C ILE A 177 18.99 2.86 -9.28
N HIS A 178 18.48 2.20 -8.24
CA HIS A 178 17.21 1.50 -8.34
C HIS A 178 16.04 2.47 -8.29
N ASN A 179 15.12 2.34 -9.23
CA ASN A 179 13.87 3.04 -9.20
C ASN A 179 12.85 2.29 -8.32
N TYR A 180 11.98 3.03 -7.65
CA TYR A 180 10.84 2.51 -6.93
C TYR A 180 9.58 3.19 -7.47
N SER A 181 8.70 2.42 -8.10
CA SER A 181 7.42 2.90 -8.64
C SER A 181 6.28 2.53 -7.70
N MET A 182 5.33 3.43 -7.54
CA MET A 182 4.10 3.16 -6.79
C MET A 182 2.94 2.82 -7.73
N ASN A 183 1.98 2.03 -7.24
CA ASN A 183 0.76 1.69 -7.98
C ASN A 183 -0.31 2.76 -7.67
N LEU A 184 -0.17 3.93 -8.29
CA LEU A 184 -1.10 5.05 -8.15
C LEU A 184 -2.25 4.92 -9.14
N ILE A 185 -3.47 4.90 -8.63
CA ILE A 185 -4.70 4.80 -9.38
C ILE A 185 -5.49 6.11 -9.23
N GLU A 186 -5.66 6.83 -10.30
CA GLU A 186 -6.52 8.03 -10.38
C GLU A 186 -7.97 7.56 -10.59
N VAL A 187 -8.70 7.40 -9.50
CA VAL A 187 -10.05 6.77 -9.49
C VAL A 187 -11.03 7.49 -10.43
N ARG A 188 -10.94 8.81 -10.53
CA ARG A 188 -11.80 9.62 -11.41
C ARG A 188 -11.52 9.41 -12.91
N HIS A 189 -10.36 8.88 -13.25
CA HIS A 189 -9.91 8.63 -14.63
C HIS A 189 -9.96 7.17 -15.03
N LEU A 190 -10.53 6.31 -14.21
CA LEU A 190 -10.76 4.92 -14.59
C LEU A 190 -11.73 4.86 -15.79
N GLU A 191 -11.30 4.26 -16.89
CA GLU A 191 -12.09 4.17 -18.12
C GLU A 191 -13.24 3.17 -17.98
N ASP A 192 -12.93 2.00 -17.45
CA ASP A 192 -13.89 0.91 -17.27
C ASP A 192 -14.17 0.65 -15.79
N LEU A 193 -15.40 0.83 -15.38
CA LEU A 193 -15.88 0.52 -14.04
C LEU A 193 -16.65 -0.80 -13.96
N THR A 194 -16.89 -1.46 -15.10
CA THR A 194 -17.61 -2.75 -15.12
C THR A 194 -16.78 -3.89 -14.56
N MET A 195 -15.47 -3.67 -14.38
CA MET A 195 -14.57 -4.61 -13.73
C MET A 195 -14.80 -4.77 -12.22
N PHE A 196 -15.59 -3.89 -11.61
CA PHE A 196 -15.95 -3.98 -10.19
C PHE A 196 -17.33 -4.59 -10.03
N HIS A 197 -17.47 -5.53 -9.09
CA HIS A 197 -18.67 -6.34 -8.90
C HIS A 197 -19.41 -6.02 -7.59
N THR A 198 -18.89 -5.10 -6.78
CA THR A 198 -19.52 -4.62 -5.55
C THR A 198 -19.98 -3.16 -5.68
N ASP A 199 -20.43 -2.57 -4.58
CA ASP A 199 -20.73 -1.12 -4.51
C ASP A 199 -19.48 -0.21 -4.68
N VAL A 200 -18.29 -0.76 -4.79
CA VAL A 200 -17.08 -0.06 -5.26
C VAL A 200 -17.35 0.60 -6.61
N GLN A 201 -18.04 -0.11 -7.53
CA GLN A 201 -18.43 0.44 -8.83
C GLN A 201 -19.22 1.74 -8.69
N GLN A 202 -20.26 1.74 -7.84
CA GLN A 202 -21.11 2.91 -7.64
C GLN A 202 -20.35 4.07 -6.98
N VAL A 203 -19.50 3.77 -6.00
CA VAL A 203 -18.68 4.79 -5.34
C VAL A 203 -17.69 5.41 -6.32
N PHE A 204 -17.01 4.62 -7.14
CA PHE A 204 -16.07 5.13 -8.14
C PHE A 204 -16.78 5.90 -9.26
N ALA A 205 -17.96 5.42 -9.70
CA ALA A 205 -18.80 6.16 -10.63
C ALA A 205 -19.24 7.51 -10.06
N PHE A 206 -19.69 7.55 -8.80
CA PHE A 206 -20.03 8.81 -8.13
C PHE A 206 -18.85 9.77 -8.09
N LEU A 207 -17.66 9.30 -7.69
CA LEU A 207 -16.45 10.13 -7.65
C LEU A 207 -16.07 10.68 -9.03
N ARG A 208 -16.21 9.89 -10.08
CA ARG A 208 -15.96 10.29 -11.46
C ARG A 208 -16.87 11.42 -11.92
N TYR A 209 -18.16 11.38 -11.57
CA TYR A 209 -19.16 12.34 -12.04
C TYR A 209 -19.49 13.45 -11.03
N ALA A 210 -18.96 13.42 -9.81
CA ALA A 210 -19.28 14.36 -8.75
C ALA A 210 -19.08 15.84 -9.16
N ASN A 211 -18.05 16.14 -9.95
CA ASN A 211 -17.80 17.51 -10.42
C ASN A 211 -18.82 17.97 -11.47
N CYS A 212 -19.33 17.05 -12.30
CA CYS A 212 -20.34 17.41 -13.30
C CYS A 212 -21.65 17.88 -12.64
N LEU A 213 -21.98 17.34 -11.47
CA LEU A 213 -23.22 17.68 -10.74
C LEU A 213 -23.14 19.05 -10.04
N LEU A 214 -21.95 19.51 -9.67
CA LEU A 214 -21.77 20.82 -9.02
C LEU A 214 -21.94 22.00 -10.01
N TYR A 215 -21.68 21.78 -11.30
CA TYR A 215 -21.85 22.82 -12.33
C TYR A 215 -23.28 22.91 -12.91
N THR A 216 -24.16 21.98 -12.57
CA THR A 216 -25.54 21.96 -13.07
C THR A 216 -26.56 22.53 -12.10
N SER A 217 -26.19 23.01 -10.92
CA SER A 217 -27.06 23.73 -10.03
C SER A 217 -27.30 25.16 -10.56
N PRO A 218 -28.53 25.53 -10.93
CA PRO A 218 -28.82 26.92 -11.32
C PRO A 218 -28.52 27.83 -10.14
N SER A 219 -27.76 28.89 -10.38
CA SER A 219 -27.51 29.95 -9.41
C SER A 219 -28.89 30.50 -8.96
N PRO A 220 -29.19 30.59 -7.66
CA PRO A 220 -30.39 31.23 -7.22
C PRO A 220 -30.37 32.69 -7.66
N ARG A 221 -31.42 33.11 -8.35
CA ARG A 221 -31.69 34.52 -8.71
C ARG A 221 -32.07 35.33 -7.49
#